data_793c839d88f059db69d1bab8e30b62dc
#
_entry.id   793c839d88f059db69d1bab8e30b62dc
#
_cell.length_a   1.000
_cell.length_b   1.000
_cell.length_c   1.000
_cell.angle_alpha   90.00
_cell.angle_beta   90.00
_cell.angle_gamma   90.00
#
_symmetry.space_group_name_H-M   'P 1'
#
loop_
_entity.id
_entity.type
_entity.pdbx_description
1 polymer ?
#
loop_
_entity_poly.entity_id
_entity_poly.type
_entity_poly.pdbx_seq_one_letter_code
_entity_poly.pdbx_strand_id
1 'polypeptide(L)'
;MGIQNKDGALYFATGIDNSGLYSGRQEAMGIIKAMAGEITAFDVFGGIGISAGIAFTQAAKEAYNFEKQFQQSMKEVATLSSGIKGSLTDFMNSVIDMTREVPVGAVESAKALYQIVSAGHDGADAMNILKVSAKAAIGALQKRLLRQMLSLQFLMHIKKETSEAESVSDMLFTTAKLGKTTMGELGKSIAQAAPIASSFGIDIEDVLAAVVSITKQGVPTAEAMTKIRAAIMGTANHLGDAAFSGRSFQEALQLIYNEANGSTTKMKELLGTDEALQAALMITGQNAVGAASDL
;
A
#
# COMPACT_ATOMS: atom_id res chain seq x y z
N MET A 1 0.37 -24.69 -49.01
CA MET A 1 1.14 -23.98 -48.01
C MET A 1 1.86 -25.01 -47.19
N GLY A 2 3.17 -25.11 -47.36
CA GLY A 2 3.96 -26.22 -46.85
C GLY A 2 4.45 -25.94 -45.43
N ILE A 3 4.20 -26.89 -44.55
CA ILE A 3 4.77 -26.94 -43.22
C ILE A 3 6.15 -27.59 -43.38
N GLN A 4 7.23 -26.84 -43.26
CA GLN A 4 8.57 -27.41 -43.14
C GLN A 4 8.83 -27.73 -41.68
N ASN A 5 8.81 -29.00 -41.35
CA ASN A 5 9.28 -29.56 -40.09
C ASN A 5 10.82 -29.61 -40.11
N LYS A 6 11.49 -28.80 -39.32
CA LYS A 6 12.86 -29.06 -38.86
C LYS A 6 12.84 -29.01 -37.35
N ASP A 7 13.25 -30.08 -36.72
CA ASP A 7 13.60 -30.25 -35.32
C ASP A 7 12.43 -30.31 -34.28
N GLY A 8 11.29 -30.92 -34.68
CA GLY A 8 10.29 -31.35 -33.68
C GLY A 8 9.59 -30.26 -32.86
N ALA A 9 9.68 -28.97 -33.24
CA ALA A 9 9.02 -27.87 -32.59
C ALA A 9 7.73 -27.50 -33.31
N LEU A 10 6.61 -27.47 -32.59
CA LEU A 10 5.33 -26.97 -33.08
C LEU A 10 5.34 -25.45 -33.05
N TYR A 11 5.33 -24.81 -34.23
CA TYR A 11 5.18 -23.36 -34.33
C TYR A 11 3.70 -23.01 -34.56
N PHE A 12 3.08 -22.35 -33.58
CA PHE A 12 1.79 -21.70 -33.81
C PHE A 12 2.03 -20.31 -34.41
N ALA A 13 1.57 -20.07 -35.62
CA ALA A 13 1.51 -18.72 -36.18
C ALA A 13 0.41 -17.95 -35.44
N THR A 14 0.75 -17.24 -34.38
CA THR A 14 -0.10 -16.21 -33.80
C THR A 14 0.03 -14.96 -34.66
N GLY A 15 -1.08 -14.39 -35.12
CA GLY A 15 -1.11 -13.16 -35.95
C GLY A 15 -0.74 -11.90 -35.16
N ILE A 16 0.23 -11.97 -34.26
CA ILE A 16 0.76 -10.84 -33.51
C ILE A 16 1.88 -10.23 -34.36
N ASP A 17 1.72 -8.97 -34.74
CA ASP A 17 2.79 -8.22 -35.40
C ASP A 17 3.92 -7.96 -34.40
N ASN A 18 4.97 -8.72 -34.54
CA ASN A 18 6.18 -8.63 -33.74
C ASN A 18 7.25 -7.73 -34.38
N SER A 19 6.94 -6.97 -35.43
CA SER A 19 7.90 -6.17 -36.17
C SER A 19 8.61 -5.14 -35.29
N GLY A 20 7.88 -4.50 -34.35
CA GLY A 20 8.45 -3.61 -33.36
C GLY A 20 9.41 -4.28 -32.37
N LEU A 21 9.15 -5.52 -32.03
CA LEU A 21 10.03 -6.32 -31.14
C LEU A 21 11.33 -6.72 -31.84
N TYR A 22 11.24 -7.04 -33.13
CA TYR A 22 12.44 -7.41 -33.92
C TYR A 22 13.30 -6.17 -34.25
N SER A 23 12.71 -5.00 -34.49
CA SER A 23 13.47 -3.75 -34.72
C SER A 23 14.15 -3.29 -33.43
N GLY A 24 13.45 -3.25 -32.29
CA GLY A 24 14.05 -2.94 -30.99
C GLY A 24 15.15 -3.90 -30.57
N ARG A 25 15.01 -5.20 -30.89
CA ARG A 25 16.08 -6.19 -30.68
C ARG A 25 17.28 -5.93 -31.57
N GLN A 26 17.10 -5.54 -32.84
CA GLN A 26 18.21 -5.22 -33.73
C GLN A 26 18.94 -3.96 -33.32
N GLU A 27 18.23 -2.92 -32.87
CA GLU A 27 18.82 -1.71 -32.32
C GLU A 27 19.59 -1.99 -31.03
N ALA A 28 19.00 -2.73 -30.08
CA ALA A 28 19.70 -3.16 -28.88
C ALA A 28 20.94 -4.02 -29.18
N MET A 29 20.83 -4.97 -30.11
CA MET A 29 21.98 -5.76 -30.57
C MET A 29 23.03 -4.93 -31.29
N GLY A 30 22.62 -3.86 -32.00
CA GLY A 30 23.53 -2.90 -32.62
C GLY A 30 24.33 -2.11 -31.59
N ILE A 31 23.65 -1.59 -30.57
CA ILE A 31 24.27 -0.89 -29.45
C ILE A 31 25.21 -1.82 -28.68
N ILE A 32 24.76 -3.03 -28.40
CA ILE A 32 25.56 -4.07 -27.74
C ILE A 32 26.82 -4.42 -28.54
N LYS A 33 26.70 -4.54 -29.87
CA LYS A 33 27.84 -4.82 -30.76
C LYS A 33 28.82 -3.65 -30.85
N ALA A 34 28.33 -2.42 -30.86
CA ALA A 34 29.14 -1.21 -30.84
C ALA A 34 29.93 -1.09 -29.52
N MET A 35 29.26 -1.29 -28.39
CA MET A 35 29.92 -1.30 -27.06
C MET A 35 30.90 -2.47 -26.91
N ALA A 36 30.57 -3.64 -27.41
CA ALA A 36 31.47 -4.80 -27.41
C ALA A 36 32.68 -4.56 -28.33
N GLY A 37 32.52 -3.84 -29.45
CA GLY A 37 33.61 -3.42 -30.33
C GLY A 37 34.58 -2.45 -29.65
N GLU A 38 34.09 -1.53 -28.85
CA GLU A 38 34.91 -0.62 -28.05
C GLU A 38 35.63 -1.35 -26.90
N ILE A 39 35.00 -2.35 -26.30
CA ILE A 39 35.60 -3.17 -25.23
C ILE A 39 36.71 -4.06 -25.79
N THR A 40 36.56 -4.61 -26.98
CA THR A 40 37.63 -5.41 -27.63
C THR A 40 38.85 -4.58 -28.02
N ALA A 41 38.70 -3.29 -28.30
CA ALA A 41 39.83 -2.39 -28.50
C ALA A 41 40.60 -2.10 -27.17
N PHE A 42 39.93 -2.32 -26.02
CA PHE A 42 40.55 -2.20 -24.69
C PHE A 42 41.26 -3.47 -24.23
N ASP A 43 41.00 -4.61 -24.92
CA ASP A 43 41.53 -5.95 -24.58
C ASP A 43 43.05 -6.12 -24.83
N VAL A 44 43.70 -5.12 -25.42
CA VAL A 44 45.14 -5.16 -25.62
C VAL A 44 45.97 -4.95 -24.32
N PHE A 45 45.30 -4.54 -23.22
CA PHE A 45 45.91 -4.38 -21.91
C PHE A 45 45.38 -5.33 -20.84
N GLY A 46 45.47 -6.61 -21.09
CA GLY A 46 45.55 -7.67 -20.06
C GLY A 46 44.48 -7.73 -18.97
N GLY A 47 43.52 -8.61 -19.08
CA GLY A 47 42.85 -9.23 -17.93
C GLY A 47 41.51 -8.62 -17.48
N ILE A 48 41.08 -7.49 -18.00
CA ILE A 48 39.81 -6.83 -17.60
C ILE A 48 38.63 -7.20 -18.51
N GLY A 49 38.92 -7.67 -19.73
CA GLY A 49 37.89 -7.95 -20.75
C GLY A 49 36.94 -9.09 -20.43
N ILE A 50 37.42 -10.14 -19.75
CA ILE A 50 36.59 -11.31 -19.42
C ILE A 50 35.56 -10.95 -18.33
N SER A 51 35.93 -10.17 -17.33
CA SER A 51 35.04 -9.75 -16.25
C SER A 51 33.96 -8.77 -16.74
N ALA A 52 34.30 -7.85 -17.66
CA ALA A 52 33.35 -6.94 -18.27
C ALA A 52 32.32 -7.67 -19.17
N GLY A 53 32.78 -8.66 -19.97
CA GLY A 53 31.90 -9.47 -20.81
C GLY A 53 30.92 -10.32 -20.00
N ILE A 54 31.37 -10.89 -18.87
CA ILE A 54 30.52 -11.66 -17.95
C ILE A 54 29.50 -10.73 -17.26
N ALA A 55 29.93 -9.57 -16.77
CA ALA A 55 29.04 -8.59 -16.15
C ALA A 55 27.97 -8.08 -17.12
N PHE A 56 28.33 -7.88 -18.38
CA PHE A 56 27.41 -7.43 -19.42
C PHE A 56 26.38 -8.52 -19.79
N THR A 57 26.80 -9.78 -19.95
CA THR A 57 25.87 -10.88 -20.21
C THR A 57 24.93 -11.14 -19.04
N GLN A 58 25.40 -10.92 -17.82
CA GLN A 58 24.57 -11.03 -16.62
C GLN A 58 23.56 -9.89 -16.53
N ALA A 59 23.98 -8.65 -16.80
CA ALA A 59 23.08 -7.50 -16.85
C ALA A 59 22.01 -7.65 -17.95
N ALA A 60 22.37 -8.13 -19.14
CA ALA A 60 21.41 -8.41 -20.21
C ALA A 60 20.40 -9.50 -19.83
N LYS A 61 20.84 -10.55 -19.13
CA LYS A 61 19.97 -11.62 -18.63
C LYS A 61 19.04 -11.12 -17.53
N GLU A 62 19.53 -10.28 -16.65
CA GLU A 62 18.71 -9.66 -15.59
C GLU A 62 17.67 -8.70 -16.19
N ALA A 63 18.05 -7.88 -17.18
CA ALA A 63 17.11 -7.01 -17.90
C ALA A 63 16.03 -7.81 -18.63
N TYR A 64 16.38 -8.91 -19.28
CA TYR A 64 15.40 -9.79 -19.93
C TYR A 64 14.45 -10.44 -18.92
N ASN A 65 14.98 -10.94 -17.80
CA ASN A 65 14.17 -11.53 -16.75
C ASN A 65 13.24 -10.51 -16.10
N PHE A 66 13.73 -9.29 -15.91
CA PHE A 66 12.93 -8.16 -15.41
C PHE A 66 11.77 -7.84 -16.35
N GLU A 67 12.04 -7.68 -17.64
CA GLU A 67 11.00 -7.39 -18.64
C GLU A 67 9.94 -8.48 -18.66
N LYS A 68 10.35 -9.75 -18.67
CA LYS A 68 9.45 -10.90 -18.66
C LYS A 68 8.55 -10.91 -17.40
N GLN A 69 9.12 -10.66 -16.23
CA GLN A 69 8.38 -10.63 -14.97
C GLN A 69 7.42 -9.44 -14.92
N PHE A 70 7.86 -8.27 -15.36
CA PHE A 70 7.03 -7.09 -15.41
C PHE A 70 5.84 -7.25 -16.35
N GLN A 71 6.08 -7.71 -17.58
CA GLN A 71 5.03 -7.99 -18.55
C GLN A 71 4.03 -9.03 -18.04
N GLN A 72 4.52 -10.10 -17.39
CA GLN A 72 3.64 -11.11 -16.80
C GLN A 72 2.77 -10.52 -15.70
N SER A 73 3.33 -9.76 -14.77
CA SER A 73 2.58 -9.11 -13.69
C SER A 73 1.54 -8.13 -14.22
N MET A 74 1.86 -7.36 -15.26
CA MET A 74 0.90 -6.44 -15.89
C MET A 74 -0.21 -7.17 -16.67
N LYS A 75 0.09 -8.31 -17.29
CA LYS A 75 -0.94 -9.17 -17.91
C LYS A 75 -1.91 -9.73 -16.85
N GLU A 76 -1.41 -10.12 -15.69
CA GLU A 76 -2.24 -10.55 -14.56
C GLU A 76 -3.18 -9.41 -14.11
N VAL A 77 -2.70 -8.18 -14.01
CA VAL A 77 -3.55 -7.00 -13.74
C VAL A 77 -4.63 -6.84 -14.80
N ALA A 78 -4.28 -6.96 -16.08
CA ALA A 78 -5.21 -6.83 -17.19
C ALA A 78 -6.30 -7.93 -17.22
N THR A 79 -6.12 -9.05 -16.52
CA THR A 79 -7.20 -10.07 -16.39
C THR A 79 -8.33 -9.62 -15.49
N LEU A 80 -8.08 -8.69 -14.59
CA LEU A 80 -9.04 -8.21 -13.59
C LEU A 80 -9.80 -6.96 -14.05
N SER A 81 -9.27 -6.23 -15.04
CA SER A 81 -9.82 -4.95 -15.50
C SER A 81 -9.91 -4.87 -17.01
N SER A 82 -11.10 -4.58 -17.50
CA SER A 82 -11.34 -4.32 -18.95
C SER A 82 -10.74 -2.98 -19.39
N GLY A 83 -10.71 -1.98 -18.50
CA GLY A 83 -10.12 -0.67 -18.75
C GLY A 83 -8.61 -0.76 -18.95
N ILE A 84 -7.92 -1.46 -18.07
CA ILE A 84 -6.48 -1.70 -18.18
C ILE A 84 -6.13 -2.61 -19.36
N LYS A 85 -6.95 -3.62 -19.63
CA LYS A 85 -6.73 -4.53 -20.77
C LYS A 85 -6.73 -3.80 -22.11
N GLY A 86 -7.62 -2.83 -22.31
CA GLY A 86 -7.71 -2.03 -23.54
C GLY A 86 -6.50 -1.10 -23.78
N SER A 87 -5.82 -0.70 -22.72
CA SER A 87 -4.70 0.26 -22.74
C SER A 87 -3.47 -0.28 -21.98
N LEU A 88 -3.23 -1.59 -22.03
CA LEU A 88 -2.18 -2.25 -21.25
C LEU A 88 -0.80 -1.60 -21.43
N THR A 89 -0.43 -1.24 -22.66
CA THR A 89 0.85 -0.59 -22.96
C THR A 89 0.97 0.76 -22.27
N ASP A 90 -0.10 1.57 -22.26
CA ASP A 90 -0.10 2.89 -21.63
C ASP A 90 0.02 2.76 -20.10
N PHE A 91 -0.68 1.75 -19.52
CA PHE A 91 -0.53 1.45 -18.10
C PHE A 91 0.87 0.96 -17.74
N MET A 92 1.48 0.11 -18.57
CA MET A 92 2.87 -0.33 -18.39
C MET A 92 3.83 0.86 -18.41
N ASN A 93 3.68 1.77 -19.37
CA ASN A 93 4.47 2.99 -19.46
C ASN A 93 4.27 3.88 -18.22
N SER A 94 3.01 4.07 -17.80
CA SER A 94 2.68 4.86 -16.60
C SER A 94 3.32 4.29 -15.33
N VAL A 95 3.35 2.96 -15.17
CA VAL A 95 4.05 2.30 -14.06
C VAL A 95 5.56 2.55 -14.14
N ILE A 96 6.17 2.42 -15.33
CA ILE A 96 7.61 2.69 -15.53
C ILE A 96 7.93 4.16 -15.24
N ASP A 97 7.13 5.10 -15.74
CA ASP A 97 7.34 6.53 -15.50
C ASP A 97 7.22 6.88 -14.01
N MET A 98 6.26 6.27 -13.32
CA MET A 98 6.15 6.41 -11.87
C MET A 98 7.42 5.94 -11.15
N THR A 99 8.05 4.84 -11.60
CA THR A 99 9.29 4.34 -10.97
C THR A 99 10.51 5.24 -11.21
N ARG A 100 10.46 6.16 -12.17
CA ARG A 100 11.48 7.21 -12.35
C ARG A 100 11.32 8.34 -11.35
N GLU A 101 10.07 8.67 -10.99
CA GLU A 101 9.78 9.70 -9.98
C GLU A 101 9.96 9.17 -8.56
N VAL A 102 9.62 7.91 -8.36
CA VAL A 102 9.52 7.25 -7.05
C VAL A 102 10.40 6.00 -7.08
N PRO A 103 11.49 5.87 -6.30
CA PRO A 103 12.44 4.76 -6.36
C PRO A 103 11.84 3.44 -5.82
N VAL A 104 10.86 2.90 -6.51
CA VAL A 104 10.22 1.59 -6.27
C VAL A 104 10.44 0.68 -7.48
N GLY A 105 10.45 -0.63 -7.28
CA GLY A 105 10.60 -1.58 -8.39
C GLY A 105 9.34 -1.65 -9.26
N ALA A 106 9.49 -1.70 -10.59
CA ALA A 106 8.34 -1.77 -11.49
C ALA A 106 7.56 -3.09 -11.35
N VAL A 107 8.26 -4.21 -11.11
CA VAL A 107 7.62 -5.52 -10.87
C VAL A 107 6.80 -5.51 -9.57
N GLU A 108 7.36 -4.93 -8.51
CA GLU A 108 6.65 -4.73 -7.24
C GLU A 108 5.45 -3.81 -7.42
N SER A 109 5.60 -2.74 -8.18
CA SER A 109 4.52 -1.80 -8.50
C SER A 109 3.39 -2.49 -9.29
N ALA A 110 3.72 -3.35 -10.25
CA ALA A 110 2.73 -4.13 -10.99
C ALA A 110 1.96 -5.11 -10.09
N LYS A 111 2.65 -5.78 -9.16
CA LYS A 111 2.01 -6.64 -8.15
C LYS A 111 1.12 -5.86 -7.20
N ALA A 112 1.53 -4.64 -6.86
CA ALA A 112 0.72 -3.75 -6.06
C ALA A 112 -0.53 -3.30 -6.82
N LEU A 113 -0.38 -2.93 -8.10
CA LEU A 113 -1.51 -2.58 -8.96
C LEU A 113 -2.51 -3.73 -9.08
N TYR A 114 -2.04 -4.99 -9.15
CA TYR A 114 -2.92 -6.16 -9.11
C TYR A 114 -3.81 -6.18 -7.86
N GLN A 115 -3.24 -5.91 -6.68
CA GLN A 115 -4.01 -5.85 -5.43
C GLN A 115 -5.03 -4.69 -5.46
N ILE A 116 -4.64 -3.53 -6.01
CA ILE A 116 -5.50 -2.35 -6.14
C ILE A 116 -6.71 -2.66 -7.03
N VAL A 117 -6.48 -3.29 -8.16
CA VAL A 117 -7.55 -3.66 -9.09
C VAL A 117 -8.42 -4.79 -8.52
N SER A 118 -7.83 -5.79 -7.86
CA SER A 118 -8.58 -6.84 -7.14
C SER A 118 -9.50 -6.27 -6.06
N ALA A 119 -9.15 -5.12 -5.52
CA ALA A 119 -9.92 -4.41 -4.51
C ALA A 119 -11.09 -3.59 -5.09
N GLY A 120 -11.23 -3.55 -6.42
CA GLY A 120 -12.32 -2.87 -7.10
C GLY A 120 -11.99 -1.48 -7.61
N HIS A 121 -10.73 -1.02 -7.49
CA HIS A 121 -10.27 0.23 -8.10
C HIS A 121 -9.72 -0.05 -9.50
N ASP A 122 -10.08 0.78 -10.48
CA ASP A 122 -9.72 0.55 -11.88
C ASP A 122 -9.17 1.82 -12.55
N GLY A 123 -8.51 1.65 -13.68
CA GLY A 123 -8.07 2.74 -14.54
C GLY A 123 -7.17 3.77 -13.84
N ALA A 124 -7.51 5.03 -14.01
CA ALA A 124 -6.76 6.17 -13.46
C ALA A 124 -6.75 6.19 -11.93
N ASP A 125 -7.83 5.75 -11.29
CA ASP A 125 -7.93 5.64 -9.83
C ASP A 125 -6.92 4.66 -9.27
N ALA A 126 -6.81 3.47 -9.88
CA ALA A 126 -5.84 2.48 -9.47
C ALA A 126 -4.39 3.01 -9.58
N MET A 127 -4.08 3.75 -10.64
CA MET A 127 -2.76 4.38 -10.80
C MET A 127 -2.49 5.47 -9.77
N ASN A 128 -3.49 6.29 -9.42
CA ASN A 128 -3.35 7.31 -8.39
C ASN A 128 -3.08 6.70 -7.03
N ILE A 129 -3.86 5.70 -6.63
CA ILE A 129 -3.64 4.94 -5.39
C ILE A 129 -2.24 4.32 -5.37
N LEU A 130 -1.79 3.73 -6.49
CA LEU A 130 -0.45 3.17 -6.61
C LEU A 130 0.63 4.23 -6.36
N LYS A 131 0.50 5.42 -6.99
CA LYS A 131 1.46 6.53 -6.87
C LYS A 131 1.54 7.05 -5.42
N VAL A 132 0.40 7.26 -4.77
CA VAL A 132 0.34 7.70 -3.37
C VAL A 132 0.96 6.65 -2.45
N SER A 133 0.60 5.37 -2.62
CA SER A 133 1.14 4.27 -1.84
C SER A 133 2.65 4.11 -2.01
N ALA A 134 3.17 4.30 -3.23
CA ALA A 134 4.59 4.25 -3.53
C ALA A 134 5.35 5.39 -2.85
N LYS A 135 4.84 6.63 -2.90
CA LYS A 135 5.41 7.78 -2.18
C LYS A 135 5.44 7.55 -0.67
N ALA A 136 4.33 7.08 -0.10
CA ALA A 136 4.21 6.75 1.32
C ALA A 136 5.24 5.69 1.75
N ALA A 137 5.47 4.66 0.93
CA ALA A 137 6.44 3.61 1.21
C ALA A 137 7.89 4.11 1.30
N ILE A 138 8.26 5.11 0.50
CA ILE A 138 9.58 5.73 0.54
C ILE A 138 9.75 6.56 1.80
N GLY A 139 8.75 7.36 2.14
CA GLY A 139 8.76 8.16 3.37
C GLY A 139 8.96 7.31 4.63
N ALA A 140 8.52 6.05 4.60
CA ALA A 140 8.64 5.11 5.72
C ALA A 140 9.93 4.27 5.72
N LEU A 141 10.84 4.42 4.73
CA LEU A 141 12.15 3.73 4.65
C LEU A 141 12.12 2.18 4.75
N GLN A 142 11.00 1.51 4.48
CA GLN A 142 10.93 0.05 4.57
C GLN A 142 10.21 -0.61 3.39
N LYS A 143 10.95 -1.33 2.54
CA LYS A 143 10.42 -2.21 1.47
C LYS A 143 9.32 -3.20 1.94
N ARG A 144 9.28 -3.51 3.22
CA ARG A 144 8.27 -4.37 3.84
C ARG A 144 6.90 -3.69 3.99
N LEU A 145 6.90 -2.36 4.12
CA LEU A 145 5.70 -1.55 4.31
C LEU A 145 4.88 -1.39 3.04
N LEU A 146 5.55 -1.30 1.87
CA LEU A 146 4.86 -1.25 0.59
C LEU A 146 3.89 -2.44 0.42
N ARG A 147 4.32 -3.66 0.79
CA ARG A 147 3.45 -4.84 0.73
C ARG A 147 2.29 -4.81 1.74
N GLN A 148 2.44 -4.14 2.85
CA GLN A 148 1.44 -4.10 3.93
C GLN A 148 0.48 -2.91 3.81
N MET A 149 0.95 -1.75 3.35
CA MET A 149 0.08 -0.61 3.03
C MET A 149 -0.76 -0.86 1.77
N LEU A 150 -0.25 -1.71 0.89
CA LEU A 150 -0.94 -2.21 -0.31
C LEU A 150 -1.90 -3.37 0.01
N SER A 151 -2.01 -3.82 1.26
CA SER A 151 -3.17 -4.59 1.68
C SER A 151 -4.35 -3.61 1.76
N LEU A 152 -4.92 -3.42 0.62
CA LEU A 152 -5.98 -2.46 0.25
C LEU A 152 -7.28 -2.62 1.00
N GLN A 153 -7.40 -3.59 1.88
CA GLN A 153 -8.45 -3.63 2.89
C GLN A 153 -8.53 -2.31 3.68
N PHE A 154 -7.41 -1.59 3.80
CA PHE A 154 -7.36 -0.30 4.46
C PHE A 154 -8.16 0.79 3.72
N LEU A 155 -7.88 1.01 2.43
CA LEU A 155 -8.56 2.05 1.64
C LEU A 155 -10.05 1.73 1.39
N MET A 156 -10.40 0.46 1.22
CA MET A 156 -11.79 0.03 1.01
C MET A 156 -12.69 0.20 2.23
N HIS A 157 -12.14 0.17 3.45
CA HIS A 157 -12.93 0.31 4.68
C HIS A 157 -13.13 1.78 5.09
N ILE A 158 -12.37 2.71 4.52
CA ILE A 158 -12.44 4.13 4.90
C ILE A 158 -13.58 4.87 4.16
N LYS A 159 -14.22 4.28 3.14
CA LYS A 159 -15.27 4.93 2.30
C LYS A 159 -14.89 6.32 1.77
N LYS A 160 -13.59 6.63 1.68
CA LYS A 160 -13.10 7.90 1.15
C LYS A 160 -12.81 7.75 -0.33
N GLU A 161 -13.06 8.80 -1.09
CA GLU A 161 -12.76 8.84 -2.52
C GLU A 161 -11.24 8.78 -2.74
N THR A 162 -10.84 8.34 -3.93
CA THR A 162 -9.42 8.20 -4.32
C THR A 162 -8.64 9.52 -4.22
N SER A 163 -9.35 10.65 -4.34
CA SER A 163 -8.82 12.00 -4.13
C SER A 163 -8.32 12.25 -2.71
N GLU A 164 -8.79 11.49 -1.73
CA GLU A 164 -8.43 11.63 -0.31
C GLU A 164 -7.30 10.70 0.12
N ALA A 165 -6.78 9.85 -0.78
CA ALA A 165 -5.71 8.90 -0.46
C ALA A 165 -4.42 9.59 0.02
N GLU A 166 -4.12 10.80 -0.48
CA GLU A 166 -2.99 11.60 -0.05
C GLU A 166 -3.20 12.11 1.39
N SER A 167 -4.40 12.63 1.71
CA SER A 167 -4.77 13.07 3.05
C SER A 167 -4.69 11.92 4.07
N VAL A 168 -5.19 10.73 3.72
CA VAL A 168 -5.09 9.53 4.58
C VAL A 168 -3.64 9.13 4.81
N SER A 169 -2.79 9.21 3.79
CA SER A 169 -1.36 8.95 3.93
C SER A 169 -0.69 9.91 4.90
N ASP A 170 -0.98 11.20 4.78
CA ASP A 170 -0.45 12.24 5.67
C ASP A 170 -0.91 12.06 7.12
N MET A 171 -2.18 11.70 7.33
CA MET A 171 -2.69 11.36 8.66
C MET A 171 -1.96 10.16 9.29
N LEU A 172 -1.68 9.11 8.51
CA LEU A 172 -0.91 7.97 8.99
C LEU A 172 0.52 8.34 9.37
N PHE A 173 1.18 9.19 8.57
CA PHE A 173 2.51 9.71 8.92
C PHE A 173 2.48 10.55 10.18
N THR A 174 1.48 11.42 10.32
CA THR A 174 1.27 12.23 11.52
C THR A 174 1.05 11.33 12.74
N THR A 175 0.21 10.30 12.62
CA THR A 175 -0.03 9.31 13.66
C THR A 175 1.25 8.58 14.07
N ALA A 176 2.07 8.17 13.09
CA ALA A 176 3.36 7.50 13.36
C ALA A 176 4.37 8.45 14.03
N LYS A 177 4.35 9.74 13.67
CA LYS A 177 5.21 10.77 14.24
C LYS A 177 4.81 11.14 15.67
N LEU A 178 3.53 11.28 15.95
CA LEU A 178 3.00 11.74 17.24
C LEU A 178 2.80 10.60 18.23
N GLY A 179 2.42 9.42 17.78
CA GLY A 179 2.26 8.21 18.59
C GLY A 179 3.59 7.44 18.75
N LYS A 180 3.63 6.51 19.70
CA LYS A 180 4.72 5.52 19.80
C LYS A 180 4.41 4.33 18.91
N THR A 181 4.34 4.54 17.60
CA THR A 181 3.98 3.54 16.60
C THR A 181 4.80 3.71 15.33
N THR A 182 4.65 2.78 14.40
CA THR A 182 5.29 2.84 13.08
C THR A 182 4.23 2.63 11.99
N MET A 183 4.50 3.12 10.78
CA MET A 183 3.62 2.87 9.62
C MET A 183 3.35 1.37 9.42
N GLY A 184 4.34 0.50 9.72
CA GLY A 184 4.19 -0.95 9.62
C GLY A 184 3.26 -1.57 10.65
N GLU A 185 3.26 -1.07 11.86
CA GLU A 185 2.35 -1.51 12.92
C GLU A 185 0.94 -1.00 12.65
N LEU A 186 0.79 0.27 12.24
CA LEU A 186 -0.48 0.84 11.83
C LEU A 186 -1.11 0.02 10.69
N GLY A 187 -0.37 -0.20 9.59
CA GLY A 187 -0.86 -0.95 8.43
C GLY A 187 -1.30 -2.39 8.75
N LYS A 188 -0.65 -3.04 9.74
CA LYS A 188 -1.02 -4.39 10.20
C LYS A 188 -2.26 -4.42 11.08
N SER A 189 -2.46 -3.36 11.87
CA SER A 189 -3.39 -3.38 12.99
C SER A 189 -4.69 -2.65 12.69
N ILE A 190 -4.69 -1.70 11.75
CA ILE A 190 -5.82 -0.82 11.48
C ILE A 190 -7.08 -1.57 11.02
N ALA A 191 -6.91 -2.69 10.32
CA ALA A 191 -8.00 -3.58 9.92
C ALA A 191 -8.80 -4.14 11.11
N GLN A 192 -8.30 -4.04 12.33
CA GLN A 192 -8.99 -4.49 13.53
C GLN A 192 -10.08 -3.51 13.99
N ALA A 193 -9.91 -2.20 13.76
CA ALA A 193 -10.83 -1.17 14.23
C ALA A 193 -11.55 -0.42 13.07
N ALA A 194 -10.89 -0.18 11.95
CA ALA A 194 -11.43 0.62 10.85
C ALA A 194 -12.78 0.11 10.28
N PRO A 195 -13.03 -1.20 10.08
CA PRO A 195 -14.32 -1.67 9.59
C PRO A 195 -15.47 -1.38 10.56
N ILE A 196 -15.22 -1.54 11.86
CA ILE A 196 -16.18 -1.26 12.92
C ILE A 196 -16.43 0.25 12.99
N ALA A 197 -15.39 1.06 13.01
CA ALA A 197 -15.50 2.54 13.01
C ALA A 197 -16.35 3.01 11.82
N SER A 198 -16.04 2.55 10.61
CA SER A 198 -16.79 2.90 9.40
C SER A 198 -18.27 2.47 9.47
N SER A 199 -18.60 1.32 10.07
CA SER A 199 -19.98 0.86 10.20
C SER A 199 -20.83 1.76 11.13
N PHE A 200 -20.19 2.44 12.08
CA PHE A 200 -20.83 3.42 12.96
C PHE A 200 -20.66 4.86 12.50
N GLY A 201 -20.07 5.11 11.31
CA GLY A 201 -19.86 6.45 10.77
C GLY A 201 -18.77 7.26 11.49
N ILE A 202 -17.86 6.58 12.21
CA ILE A 202 -16.71 7.21 12.86
C ILE A 202 -15.64 7.44 11.81
N ASP A 203 -15.12 8.67 11.73
CA ASP A 203 -14.06 9.04 10.82
C ASP A 203 -12.73 8.36 11.18
N ILE A 204 -11.90 8.11 10.17
CA ILE A 204 -10.59 7.49 10.38
C ILE A 204 -9.65 8.36 11.21
N GLU A 205 -9.80 9.68 11.12
CA GLU A 205 -9.10 10.67 11.91
C GLU A 205 -9.29 10.42 13.41
N ASP A 206 -10.52 10.18 13.84
CA ASP A 206 -10.86 9.89 15.22
C ASP A 206 -10.20 8.60 15.74
N VAL A 207 -10.17 7.56 14.87
CA VAL A 207 -9.50 6.30 15.19
C VAL A 207 -7.98 6.52 15.34
N LEU A 208 -7.38 7.28 14.43
CA LEU A 208 -5.94 7.57 14.45
C LEU A 208 -5.57 8.47 15.64
N ALA A 209 -6.40 9.46 15.99
CA ALA A 209 -6.24 10.27 17.20
C ALA A 209 -6.26 9.42 18.47
N ALA A 210 -7.20 8.48 18.54
CA ALA A 210 -7.28 7.52 19.64
C ALA A 210 -6.02 6.64 19.72
N VAL A 211 -5.48 6.18 18.58
CA VAL A 211 -4.21 5.43 18.54
C VAL A 211 -3.06 6.25 19.10
N VAL A 212 -2.92 7.52 18.69
CA VAL A 212 -1.89 8.42 19.23
C VAL A 212 -2.01 8.51 20.76
N SER A 213 -3.21 8.76 21.27
CA SER A 213 -3.45 8.91 22.71
C SER A 213 -3.08 7.67 23.50
N ILE A 214 -3.43 6.49 23.02
CA ILE A 214 -3.17 5.21 23.68
C ILE A 214 -1.70 4.81 23.56
N THR A 215 -1.09 4.94 22.37
CA THR A 215 0.29 4.51 22.15
C THR A 215 1.31 5.43 22.82
N LYS A 216 1.03 6.72 22.99
CA LYS A 216 1.83 7.65 23.81
C LYS A 216 1.99 7.15 25.24
N GLN A 217 0.98 6.47 25.78
CA GLN A 217 1.00 5.89 27.12
C GLN A 217 1.74 4.53 27.18
N GLY A 218 2.34 4.09 26.07
CA GLY A 218 3.19 2.90 26.02
C GLY A 218 2.49 1.62 25.62
N VAL A 219 1.23 1.68 25.22
CA VAL A 219 0.46 0.52 24.72
C VAL A 219 0.89 0.18 23.29
N PRO A 220 1.20 -1.09 22.95
CA PRO A 220 1.50 -1.50 21.60
C PRO A 220 0.34 -1.22 20.62
N THR A 221 0.65 -0.86 19.37
CA THR A 221 -0.33 -0.45 18.36
C THR A 221 -1.45 -1.47 18.13
N ALA A 222 -1.12 -2.77 18.08
CA ALA A 222 -2.11 -3.84 17.90
C ALA A 222 -3.08 -3.93 19.09
N GLU A 223 -2.57 -3.74 20.30
CA GLU A 223 -3.37 -3.72 21.52
C GLU A 223 -4.24 -2.46 21.60
N ALA A 224 -3.69 -1.30 21.21
CA ALA A 224 -4.44 -0.06 21.11
C ALA A 224 -5.65 -0.20 20.16
N MET A 225 -5.47 -0.80 18.98
CA MET A 225 -6.56 -1.07 18.04
C MET A 225 -7.63 -2.00 18.62
N THR A 226 -7.23 -3.03 19.36
CA THR A 226 -8.18 -3.93 20.05
C THR A 226 -9.00 -3.17 21.10
N LYS A 227 -8.35 -2.32 21.89
CA LYS A 227 -9.02 -1.47 22.90
C LYS A 227 -9.98 -0.46 22.26
N ILE A 228 -9.57 0.20 21.17
CA ILE A 228 -10.41 1.14 20.40
C ILE A 228 -11.65 0.41 19.87
N ARG A 229 -11.48 -0.75 19.24
CA ARG A 229 -12.60 -1.56 18.77
C ARG A 229 -13.57 -1.90 19.89
N ALA A 230 -13.07 -2.34 21.04
CA ALA A 230 -13.89 -2.67 22.19
C ALA A 230 -14.64 -1.43 22.71
N ALA A 231 -13.99 -0.28 22.76
CA ALA A 231 -14.61 0.98 23.19
C ALA A 231 -15.70 1.46 22.22
N ILE A 232 -15.49 1.35 20.90
CA ILE A 232 -16.53 1.65 19.91
C ILE A 232 -17.76 0.77 20.15
N MET A 233 -17.56 -0.53 20.27
CA MET A 233 -18.65 -1.49 20.49
C MET A 233 -19.36 -1.24 21.83
N GLY A 234 -18.63 -1.01 22.93
CA GLY A 234 -19.18 -0.71 24.24
C GLY A 234 -19.99 0.57 24.24
N THR A 235 -19.47 1.62 23.60
CA THR A 235 -20.17 2.90 23.46
C THR A 235 -21.45 2.76 22.65
N ALA A 236 -21.41 2.07 21.50
CA ALA A 236 -22.58 1.81 20.68
C ALA A 236 -23.63 0.99 21.41
N ASN A 237 -23.22 -0.03 22.15
CA ASN A 237 -24.14 -0.86 22.94
C ASN A 237 -24.86 -0.06 24.04
N HIS A 238 -24.18 0.92 24.65
CA HIS A 238 -24.74 1.72 25.73
C HIS A 238 -25.58 2.90 25.21
N LEU A 239 -25.06 3.68 24.24
CA LEU A 239 -25.71 4.90 23.73
C LEU A 239 -26.64 4.64 22.54
N GLY A 240 -26.66 3.40 21.98
CA GLY A 240 -27.48 3.01 20.84
C GLY A 240 -26.88 3.41 19.48
N ASP A 241 -27.67 3.21 18.42
CA ASP A 241 -27.24 3.42 17.01
C ASP A 241 -26.80 4.85 16.69
N ALA A 242 -27.29 5.83 17.44
CA ALA A 242 -26.93 7.24 17.28
C ALA A 242 -25.71 7.68 18.12
N ALA A 243 -24.99 6.73 18.72
CA ALA A 243 -23.87 7.00 19.62
C ALA A 243 -22.84 8.00 19.06
N PHE A 244 -22.58 7.91 17.75
CA PHE A 244 -21.57 8.74 17.07
C PHE A 244 -22.18 9.75 16.08
N SER A 245 -23.49 9.89 16.03
CA SER A 245 -24.15 10.84 15.13
C SER A 245 -23.83 12.29 15.50
N GLY A 246 -23.08 13.00 14.62
CA GLY A 246 -22.72 14.40 14.79
C GLY A 246 -21.71 14.67 15.92
N ARG A 247 -20.97 13.66 16.35
CA ARG A 247 -19.92 13.77 17.37
C ARG A 247 -18.74 12.86 17.08
N SER A 248 -17.56 13.25 17.54
CA SER A 248 -16.35 12.44 17.44
C SER A 248 -16.41 11.23 18.39
N PHE A 249 -15.53 10.25 18.13
CA PHE A 249 -15.38 9.09 19.01
C PHE A 249 -14.98 9.49 20.43
N GLN A 250 -14.11 10.50 20.58
CA GLN A 250 -13.71 11.02 21.87
C GLN A 250 -14.88 11.66 22.62
N GLU A 251 -15.70 12.46 21.93
CA GLU A 251 -16.88 13.09 22.55
C GLU A 251 -17.89 12.05 23.02
N ALA A 252 -18.12 11.00 22.25
CA ALA A 252 -19.00 9.91 22.64
C ALA A 252 -18.50 9.19 23.91
N LEU A 253 -17.19 8.92 24.00
CA LEU A 253 -16.58 8.37 25.22
C LEU A 253 -16.66 9.32 26.41
N GLN A 254 -16.53 10.62 26.17
CA GLN A 254 -16.65 11.64 27.22
C GLN A 254 -18.05 11.69 27.82
N LEU A 255 -19.11 11.40 27.04
CA LEU A 255 -20.46 11.27 27.58
C LEU A 255 -20.55 10.12 28.61
N ILE A 256 -19.96 8.96 28.28
CA ILE A 256 -19.92 7.82 29.20
C ILE A 256 -19.10 8.15 30.45
N TYR A 257 -17.96 8.84 30.29
CA TYR A 257 -17.14 9.30 31.43
C TYR A 257 -17.95 10.21 32.36
N ASN A 258 -18.68 11.17 31.81
CA ASN A 258 -19.51 12.09 32.55
C ASN A 258 -20.69 11.40 33.24
N GLU A 259 -21.37 10.48 32.55
CA GLU A 259 -22.46 9.66 33.12
C GLU A 259 -21.99 8.82 34.29
N ALA A 260 -20.77 8.27 34.18
CA ALA A 260 -20.13 7.52 35.27
C ALA A 260 -19.64 8.42 36.41
N ASN A 261 -19.67 9.75 36.28
CA ASN A 261 -19.05 10.70 37.22
C ASN A 261 -17.59 10.37 37.53
N GLY A 262 -16.83 9.91 36.54
CA GLY A 262 -15.44 9.50 36.67
C GLY A 262 -15.22 8.18 37.42
N SER A 263 -16.30 7.45 37.78
CA SER A 263 -16.20 6.16 38.44
C SER A 263 -15.78 5.06 37.44
N THR A 264 -14.61 4.47 37.63
CA THR A 264 -14.10 3.40 36.76
C THR A 264 -14.97 2.14 36.81
N THR A 265 -15.55 1.82 37.97
CA THR A 265 -16.47 0.69 38.10
C THR A 265 -17.72 0.90 37.27
N LYS A 266 -18.32 2.10 37.35
CA LYS A 266 -19.50 2.43 36.58
C LYS A 266 -19.19 2.53 35.08
N MET A 267 -18.05 3.10 34.70
CA MET A 267 -17.61 3.09 33.31
C MET A 267 -17.46 1.67 32.75
N LYS A 268 -16.91 0.74 33.55
CA LYS A 268 -16.79 -0.67 33.14
C LYS A 268 -18.17 -1.31 32.95
N GLU A 269 -19.12 -1.04 33.82
CA GLU A 269 -20.51 -1.52 33.67
C GLU A 269 -21.14 -1.00 32.37
N LEU A 270 -20.96 0.28 32.06
CA LEU A 270 -21.50 0.92 30.85
C LEU A 270 -20.82 0.43 29.57
N LEU A 271 -19.51 0.22 29.58
CA LEU A 271 -18.71 -0.18 28.41
C LEU A 271 -18.62 -1.70 28.22
N GLY A 272 -18.88 -2.50 29.26
CA GLY A 272 -18.99 -3.94 29.21
C GLY A 272 -17.69 -4.72 29.27
N THR A 273 -16.54 -4.15 28.88
CA THR A 273 -15.24 -4.85 28.84
C THR A 273 -14.11 -4.05 29.46
N ASP A 274 -13.04 -4.75 29.90
CA ASP A 274 -11.85 -4.11 30.45
C ASP A 274 -11.05 -3.35 29.38
N GLU A 275 -11.01 -3.87 28.17
CA GLU A 275 -10.36 -3.23 27.03
C GLU A 275 -11.05 -1.89 26.69
N ALA A 276 -12.37 -1.87 26.68
CA ALA A 276 -13.14 -0.66 26.42
C ALA A 276 -12.96 0.38 27.54
N LEU A 277 -12.97 -0.04 28.79
CA LEU A 277 -12.68 0.82 29.94
C LEU A 277 -11.29 1.44 29.83
N GLN A 278 -10.27 0.61 29.52
CA GLN A 278 -8.89 1.09 29.40
C GLN A 278 -8.76 2.13 28.25
N ALA A 279 -9.37 1.86 27.07
CA ALA A 279 -9.39 2.85 26.00
C ALA A 279 -10.05 4.16 26.43
N ALA A 280 -11.23 4.07 27.06
CA ALA A 280 -11.96 5.25 27.52
C ALA A 280 -11.12 6.09 28.49
N LEU A 281 -10.48 5.46 29.50
CA LEU A 281 -9.61 6.16 30.44
C LEU A 281 -8.38 6.79 29.81
N MET A 282 -7.83 6.19 28.74
CA MET A 282 -6.68 6.72 28.01
C MET A 282 -7.04 7.85 27.05
N ILE A 283 -8.29 7.95 26.63
CA ILE A 283 -8.77 8.95 25.65
C ILE A 283 -9.50 10.09 26.32
N THR A 284 -10.14 9.86 27.50
CA THR A 284 -10.97 10.83 28.21
C THR A 284 -10.31 11.39 29.47
N GLY A 285 -11.00 12.25 30.17
CA GLY A 285 -10.52 12.83 31.42
C GLY A 285 -9.32 13.77 31.24
N GLN A 286 -8.31 13.64 32.09
CA GLN A 286 -7.10 14.47 32.02
C GLN A 286 -6.24 14.19 30.76
N ASN A 287 -6.43 13.05 30.14
CA ASN A 287 -5.74 12.66 28.90
C ASN A 287 -6.38 13.25 27.64
N ALA A 288 -7.61 13.74 27.74
CA ALA A 288 -8.35 14.34 26.61
C ALA A 288 -7.68 15.58 26.04
N VAL A 289 -6.98 16.36 26.87
CA VAL A 289 -6.37 17.65 26.49
C VAL A 289 -5.20 17.46 25.51
N GLY A 290 -4.54 16.32 25.55
CA GLY A 290 -3.44 16.01 24.62
C GLY A 290 -3.89 15.42 23.27
N ALA A 291 -5.05 14.79 23.22
CA ALA A 291 -5.52 14.09 22.03
C ALA A 291 -6.13 15.03 20.97
N ALA A 292 -6.80 16.11 21.40
CA ALA A 292 -7.45 17.06 20.51
C ALA A 292 -6.52 18.09 19.87
N SER A 293 -5.31 18.29 20.42
CA SER A 293 -4.34 19.28 19.94
C SER A 293 -3.28 18.73 19.00
N ASP A 294 -3.26 17.42 18.77
CA ASP A 294 -2.15 16.75 18.12
C ASP A 294 -2.43 16.33 16.65
N LEU A 295 -3.66 16.51 16.15
CA LEU A 295 -4.06 16.27 14.75
C LEU A 295 -4.65 17.55 14.12
#